data_d7fb5d551155d7a6b4f7e3866d5bbc8b
#
_entry.id   d7fb5d551155d7a6b4f7e3866d5bbc8b
#
_cell.length_a   1.000
_cell.length_b   1.000
_cell.length_c   1.000
_cell.angle_alpha   90.00
_cell.angle_beta   90.00
_cell.angle_gamma   90.00
#
_symmetry.space_group_name_H-M   'P 1'
#
loop_
_entity.id
_entity.type
_entity.pdbx_description
1 polymer ?
#
loop_
_entity_poly.entity_id
_entity_poly.type
_entity_poly.pdbx_seq_one_letter_code
_entity_poly.pdbx_strand_id
1 'polypeptide(L)'
;KIKHMVGDGAIVLGQPPHRSPSLQNYPVADTMVEQMARELWGDCYDKRGVNKYGKGMVFNGYSLEELFAEIKLVPDCQEPEPSLLFCHRSTMGAEIYFVSNQSNRPITITPTFRVSRRLLPEFWNPLDGSIRTLHDYEFTDSGTKISSELDALGSGFVVFRVEPSVNILSSEYSVHPVRCEEIRSEWTVSFDGKLSNPSDITMSKLRDLSTIKEDDIRYFSGTINYTTEIEPKFNKERVVLDF
;
A
#
# COMPACT_ATOMS: atom_id res chain seq x y z
N LYS A 1 34.73 4.59 2.01
CA LYS A 1 33.37 5.08 1.78
C LYS A 1 32.47 4.83 3.00
N ILE A 2 32.27 3.58 3.47
CA ILE A 2 31.43 3.25 4.64
C ILE A 2 31.85 4.06 5.87
N LYS A 3 33.16 4.07 6.22
CA LYS A 3 33.69 4.84 7.33
C LYS A 3 33.31 6.32 7.28
N HIS A 4 33.32 6.92 6.10
CA HIS A 4 32.93 8.30 5.88
C HIS A 4 31.42 8.51 6.13
N MET A 5 30.60 7.60 5.58
CA MET A 5 29.15 7.64 5.79
C MET A 5 28.78 7.51 7.27
N VAL A 6 29.43 6.61 8.02
CA VAL A 6 29.19 6.47 9.46
C VAL A 6 29.66 7.72 10.20
N GLY A 7 30.82 8.27 9.84
CA GLY A 7 31.29 9.55 10.39
C GLY A 7 30.27 10.68 10.25
N ASP A 8 29.54 10.70 9.12
CA ASP A 8 28.52 11.70 8.80
C ASP A 8 27.13 11.40 9.42
N GLY A 9 26.94 10.22 10.04
CA GLY A 9 25.72 9.89 10.77
C GLY A 9 25.01 8.61 10.32
N ALA A 10 25.57 7.85 9.36
CA ALA A 10 24.95 6.59 8.96
C ALA A 10 25.01 5.53 10.06
N ILE A 11 24.00 4.67 10.08
CA ILE A 11 23.93 3.49 10.95
C ILE A 11 24.27 2.27 10.12
N VAL A 12 25.19 1.44 10.59
CA VAL A 12 25.61 0.21 9.95
C VAL A 12 25.29 -0.98 10.84
N LEU A 13 24.62 -1.99 10.29
CA LEU A 13 24.40 -3.28 10.93
C LEU A 13 25.19 -4.34 10.19
N GLY A 14 26.04 -5.07 10.89
CA GLY A 14 26.80 -6.18 10.32
C GLY A 14 28.09 -6.50 11.05
N GLN A 15 28.66 -7.64 10.66
CA GLN A 15 29.96 -8.07 11.15
C GLN A 15 31.08 -7.26 10.51
N PRO A 16 32.21 -7.07 11.22
CA PRO A 16 33.37 -6.40 10.66
C PRO A 16 33.99 -7.21 9.48
N PRO A 17 34.38 -6.57 8.40
CA PRO A 17 35.14 -7.24 7.36
C PRO A 17 36.57 -7.51 7.82
N HIS A 18 37.11 -8.70 7.50
CA HIS A 18 38.46 -9.11 7.89
C HIS A 18 39.48 -8.96 6.74
N ARG A 19 39.02 -8.88 5.50
CA ARG A 19 39.88 -8.78 4.32
C ARG A 19 39.15 -8.16 3.12
N SER A 20 39.93 -7.76 2.12
CA SER A 20 39.39 -7.27 0.85
C SER A 20 38.80 -8.42 0.01
N PRO A 21 37.65 -8.23 -0.65
CA PRO A 21 37.14 -9.19 -1.63
C PRO A 21 37.92 -9.16 -2.96
N SER A 22 38.85 -8.21 -3.12
CA SER A 22 39.65 -7.99 -4.34
C SER A 22 41.10 -8.36 -4.12
N LEU A 23 41.74 -8.88 -5.17
CA LEU A 23 43.19 -9.09 -5.18
C LEU A 23 44.00 -7.82 -5.48
N GLN A 24 43.34 -6.69 -5.73
CA GLN A 24 44.01 -5.41 -5.94
C GLN A 24 44.79 -5.01 -4.67
N ASN A 25 46.08 -4.72 -4.84
CA ASN A 25 46.97 -4.36 -3.74
C ASN A 25 47.14 -5.42 -2.63
N TYR A 26 46.91 -6.69 -2.96
CA TYR A 26 47.16 -7.81 -2.05
C TYR A 26 48.66 -7.93 -1.74
N PRO A 27 49.06 -8.23 -0.48
CA PRO A 27 48.26 -8.43 0.73
C PRO A 27 47.96 -7.14 1.53
N VAL A 28 48.44 -6.01 1.10
CA VAL A 28 48.35 -4.73 1.84
C VAL A 28 46.89 -4.31 2.00
N ALA A 29 46.04 -4.59 0.99
CA ALA A 29 44.62 -4.27 1.06
C ALA A 29 43.90 -4.96 2.23
N ASP A 30 44.23 -6.20 2.56
CA ASP A 30 43.64 -6.94 3.65
C ASP A 30 43.95 -6.29 5.01
N THR A 31 45.23 -5.93 5.23
CA THR A 31 45.64 -5.21 6.43
C THR A 31 44.93 -3.87 6.58
N MET A 32 44.76 -3.12 5.48
CA MET A 32 44.07 -1.85 5.48
C MET A 32 42.57 -2.02 5.81
N VAL A 33 41.92 -3.06 5.27
CA VAL A 33 40.50 -3.35 5.55
C VAL A 33 40.32 -3.70 7.01
N GLU A 34 41.14 -4.58 7.57
CA GLU A 34 41.09 -4.98 8.97
C GLU A 34 41.33 -3.77 9.91
N GLN A 35 42.30 -2.93 9.60
CA GLN A 35 42.59 -1.74 10.39
C GLN A 35 41.41 -0.78 10.39
N MET A 36 40.81 -0.50 9.22
CA MET A 36 39.62 0.36 9.12
C MET A 36 38.42 -0.26 9.83
N ALA A 37 38.25 -1.58 9.77
CA ALA A 37 37.19 -2.27 10.47
C ALA A 37 37.36 -2.22 11.99
N ARG A 38 38.57 -2.45 12.52
CA ARG A 38 38.86 -2.30 13.96
C ARG A 38 38.59 -0.89 14.47
N GLU A 39 38.93 0.12 13.67
CA GLU A 39 38.65 1.51 14.02
C GLU A 39 37.12 1.80 14.01
N LEU A 40 36.39 1.26 13.05
CA LEU A 40 34.98 1.56 12.88
C LEU A 40 34.08 0.75 13.83
N TRP A 41 34.39 -0.54 14.06
CA TRP A 41 33.69 -1.39 15.04
C TRP A 41 34.17 -1.20 16.48
N GLY A 42 35.41 -0.71 16.70
CA GLY A 42 35.92 -0.43 18.02
C GLY A 42 35.77 -1.60 18.99
N ASP A 43 35.18 -1.37 20.15
CA ASP A 43 35.01 -2.38 21.21
C ASP A 43 34.06 -3.52 20.84
N CYS A 44 33.28 -3.38 19.78
CA CYS A 44 32.37 -4.43 19.29
C CYS A 44 32.93 -5.22 18.08
N TYR A 45 34.23 -5.09 17.78
CA TYR A 45 34.85 -5.79 16.64
C TYR A 45 34.73 -7.32 16.75
N ASP A 46 35.06 -7.88 17.92
CA ASP A 46 35.08 -9.34 18.15
C ASP A 46 33.87 -9.85 18.95
N LYS A 47 32.92 -9.00 19.27
CA LYS A 47 31.76 -9.35 20.10
C LYS A 47 30.52 -8.56 19.71
N ARG A 48 29.35 -9.07 20.14
CA ARG A 48 28.10 -8.32 20.02
C ARG A 48 28.21 -6.98 20.78
N GLY A 49 27.81 -5.90 20.12
CA GLY A 49 27.83 -4.57 20.71
C GLY A 49 27.53 -3.46 19.73
N VAL A 50 27.60 -2.23 20.23
CA VAL A 50 27.42 -1.01 19.48
C VAL A 50 28.61 -0.12 19.63
N ASN A 51 29.15 0.39 18.55
CA ASN A 51 30.21 1.41 18.58
C ASN A 51 29.71 2.72 17.94
N LYS A 52 29.98 3.82 18.60
CA LYS A 52 29.73 5.17 18.07
C LYS A 52 30.97 5.65 17.32
N TYR A 53 30.78 6.10 16.08
CA TYR A 53 31.87 6.64 15.27
C TYR A 53 31.41 7.93 14.58
N GLY A 54 32.03 9.05 14.95
CA GLY A 54 31.57 10.36 14.48
C GLY A 54 30.12 10.63 14.92
N LYS A 55 29.24 10.89 13.96
CA LYS A 55 27.81 11.10 14.19
C LYS A 55 26.96 9.85 14.06
N GLY A 56 27.53 8.73 13.56
CA GLY A 56 26.84 7.49 13.32
C GLY A 56 27.18 6.39 14.29
N MET A 57 26.69 5.20 14.00
CA MET A 57 26.83 4.02 14.86
C MET A 57 27.02 2.75 14.01
N VAL A 58 27.71 1.78 14.60
CA VAL A 58 27.87 0.43 14.04
C VAL A 58 27.34 -0.58 15.05
N PHE A 59 26.50 -1.48 14.58
CA PHE A 59 25.92 -2.57 15.36
C PHE A 59 26.50 -3.91 14.89
N ASN A 60 27.06 -4.70 15.80
CA ASN A 60 27.56 -6.03 15.54
C ASN A 60 26.79 -7.07 16.34
N GLY A 61 26.29 -8.13 15.66
CA GLY A 61 25.56 -9.23 16.29
C GLY A 61 24.13 -8.93 16.71
N TYR A 62 23.54 -7.88 16.18
CA TYR A 62 22.12 -7.55 16.35
C TYR A 62 21.28 -8.09 15.19
N SER A 63 20.00 -8.39 15.45
CA SER A 63 19.00 -8.53 14.40
C SER A 63 18.53 -7.15 13.94
N LEU A 64 17.79 -7.11 12.82
CA LEU A 64 17.23 -5.86 12.30
C LEU A 64 16.17 -5.29 13.26
N GLU A 65 15.36 -6.17 13.87
CA GLU A 65 14.33 -5.81 14.83
C GLU A 65 14.95 -5.22 16.10
N GLU A 66 16.03 -5.83 16.60
CA GLU A 66 16.77 -5.33 17.77
C GLU A 66 17.39 -3.96 17.47
N LEU A 67 17.95 -3.77 16.28
CA LEU A 67 18.47 -2.48 15.84
C LEU A 67 17.36 -1.42 15.83
N PHE A 68 16.20 -1.72 15.23
CA PHE A 68 15.08 -0.78 15.15
C PHE A 68 14.56 -0.40 16.54
N ALA A 69 14.48 -1.38 17.46
CA ALA A 69 14.12 -1.11 18.85
C ALA A 69 15.13 -0.20 19.55
N GLU A 70 16.43 -0.44 19.36
CA GLU A 70 17.51 0.35 19.97
C GLU A 70 17.52 1.80 19.50
N ILE A 71 17.32 2.03 18.19
CA ILE A 71 17.23 3.38 17.62
C ILE A 71 15.82 3.98 17.72
N LYS A 72 14.87 3.27 18.33
CA LYS A 72 13.47 3.67 18.50
C LYS A 72 12.79 4.03 17.17
N LEU A 73 13.11 3.27 16.11
CA LEU A 73 12.49 3.46 14.81
C LEU A 73 11.09 2.85 14.83
N VAL A 74 10.09 3.70 14.64
CA VAL A 74 8.69 3.29 14.52
C VAL A 74 8.41 2.91 13.07
N PRO A 75 7.67 1.81 12.78
CA PRO A 75 7.22 1.47 11.44
C PRO A 75 6.45 2.62 10.76
N ASP A 76 6.52 2.70 9.43
CA ASP A 76 5.79 3.72 8.66
C ASP A 76 4.27 3.62 8.85
N CYS A 77 3.77 2.40 9.05
CA CYS A 77 2.37 2.12 9.33
C CYS A 77 2.30 0.99 10.37
N GLN A 78 1.53 1.21 11.42
CA GLN A 78 1.23 0.22 12.44
C GLN A 78 -0.23 -0.17 12.27
N GLU A 79 -0.49 -1.40 11.90
CA GLU A 79 -1.83 -1.95 11.67
C GLU A 79 -1.94 -3.33 12.30
N PRO A 80 -2.92 -3.54 13.22
CA PRO A 80 -3.15 -4.85 13.82
C PRO A 80 -3.85 -5.83 12.87
N GLU A 81 -4.48 -5.34 11.78
CA GLU A 81 -5.20 -6.19 10.82
C GLU A 81 -4.24 -6.75 9.75
N PRO A 82 -3.97 -8.07 9.75
CA PRO A 82 -2.98 -8.68 8.84
C PRO A 82 -3.33 -8.60 7.36
N SER A 83 -4.59 -8.32 7.04
CA SER A 83 -5.08 -8.22 5.66
C SER A 83 -4.78 -6.87 5.00
N LEU A 84 -4.29 -5.88 5.74
CA LEU A 84 -3.94 -4.58 5.21
C LEU A 84 -2.50 -4.56 4.69
N LEU A 85 -2.33 -4.33 3.39
CA LEU A 85 -1.05 -3.98 2.81
C LEU A 85 -0.95 -2.49 2.56
N PHE A 86 0.27 -1.96 2.63
CA PHE A 86 0.50 -0.54 2.38
C PHE A 86 1.81 -0.28 1.62
N CYS A 87 1.87 0.88 0.98
CA CYS A 87 3.09 1.43 0.41
C CYS A 87 3.17 2.92 0.73
N HIS A 88 4.32 3.38 1.23
CA HIS A 88 4.53 4.78 1.62
C HIS A 88 5.40 5.52 0.61
N ARG A 89 5.03 6.78 0.34
CA ARG A 89 5.82 7.75 -0.43
C ARG A 89 5.75 9.11 0.25
N SER A 90 6.88 9.78 0.32
CA SER A 90 7.02 11.12 0.86
C SER A 90 7.39 12.11 -0.24
N THR A 91 6.79 13.29 -0.21
CA THR A 91 7.12 14.43 -1.06
C THR A 91 7.41 15.67 -0.20
N MET A 92 7.81 16.80 -0.82
CA MET A 92 8.03 18.03 -0.05
C MET A 92 6.76 18.54 0.66
N GLY A 93 5.56 18.19 0.16
CA GLY A 93 4.28 18.72 0.67
C GLY A 93 3.31 17.69 1.20
N ALA A 94 3.60 16.40 1.08
CA ALA A 94 2.67 15.34 1.48
C ALA A 94 3.36 14.05 1.86
N GLU A 95 2.74 13.31 2.79
CA GLU A 95 2.97 11.89 3.05
C GLU A 95 1.80 11.11 2.46
N ILE A 96 2.08 10.12 1.63
CA ILE A 96 1.11 9.39 0.82
C ILE A 96 1.22 7.91 1.14
N TYR A 97 0.16 7.33 1.67
CA TYR A 97 0.05 5.90 1.96
C TYR A 97 -0.99 5.28 1.04
N PHE A 98 -0.56 4.45 0.11
CA PHE A 98 -1.48 3.55 -0.58
C PHE A 98 -1.81 2.40 0.39
N VAL A 99 -3.08 2.11 0.58
CA VAL A 99 -3.58 1.04 1.45
C VAL A 99 -4.49 0.10 0.66
N SER A 100 -4.40 -1.20 0.94
CA SER A 100 -5.18 -2.21 0.23
C SER A 100 -5.62 -3.33 1.17
N ASN A 101 -6.92 -3.60 1.18
CA ASN A 101 -7.52 -4.74 1.85
C ASN A 101 -7.32 -6.01 0.99
N GLN A 102 -6.60 -6.99 1.51
CA GLN A 102 -6.33 -8.25 0.82
C GLN A 102 -7.39 -9.32 1.09
N SER A 103 -8.40 -9.02 1.90
CA SER A 103 -9.49 -9.95 2.20
C SER A 103 -10.67 -9.74 1.25
N ASN A 104 -11.46 -10.79 1.06
CA ASN A 104 -12.69 -10.77 0.27
C ASN A 104 -13.93 -10.26 1.05
N ARG A 105 -13.70 -9.55 2.16
CA ARG A 105 -14.74 -8.94 2.99
C ARG A 105 -14.34 -7.51 3.35
N PRO A 106 -15.31 -6.61 3.58
CA PRO A 106 -15.03 -5.29 4.12
C PRO A 106 -14.33 -5.39 5.48
N ILE A 107 -13.43 -4.46 5.74
CA ILE A 107 -12.71 -4.35 7.02
C ILE A 107 -12.72 -2.91 7.52
N THR A 108 -12.78 -2.76 8.84
CA THR A 108 -12.49 -1.49 9.50
C THR A 108 -11.01 -1.49 9.87
N ILE A 109 -10.27 -0.50 9.37
CA ILE A 109 -8.85 -0.33 9.65
C ILE A 109 -8.64 0.80 10.66
N THR A 110 -7.67 0.61 11.54
CA THR A 110 -7.29 1.64 12.54
C THR A 110 -5.76 1.85 12.58
N PRO A 111 -5.08 2.03 11.43
CA PRO A 111 -3.64 2.16 11.39
C PRO A 111 -3.16 3.46 12.04
N THR A 112 -1.94 3.40 12.59
CA THR A 112 -1.19 4.59 12.94
C THR A 112 -0.11 4.81 11.90
N PHE A 113 -0.23 5.87 11.12
CA PHE A 113 0.75 6.29 10.12
C PHE A 113 1.82 7.16 10.75
N ARG A 114 3.09 6.88 10.50
CA ARG A 114 4.24 7.64 10.98
C ARG A 114 4.37 8.97 10.24
N VAL A 115 3.54 9.92 10.61
CA VAL A 115 3.54 11.28 10.08
C VAL A 115 4.07 12.21 11.16
N SER A 116 5.24 12.82 10.90
CA SER A 116 5.94 13.65 11.89
C SER A 116 5.29 15.02 12.13
N ARG A 117 4.35 15.43 11.29
CA ARG A 117 3.64 16.69 11.36
C ARG A 117 2.16 16.42 11.66
N ARG A 118 1.50 17.34 12.35
CA ARG A 118 0.06 17.31 12.53
C ARG A 118 -0.65 17.78 11.26
N LEU A 119 -0.79 16.85 10.31
CA LEU A 119 -1.44 17.08 9.03
C LEU A 119 -2.80 16.37 9.02
N LEU A 120 -3.78 16.99 8.37
CA LEU A 120 -5.11 16.41 8.24
C LEU A 120 -5.08 15.23 7.24
N PRO A 121 -5.66 14.07 7.60
CA PRO A 121 -5.77 12.95 6.70
C PRO A 121 -6.92 13.13 5.70
N GLU A 122 -6.62 12.89 4.44
CA GLU A 122 -7.60 12.76 3.35
C GLU A 122 -7.58 11.32 2.82
N PHE A 123 -8.72 10.81 2.39
CA PHE A 123 -8.82 9.56 1.65
C PHE A 123 -9.13 9.87 0.19
N TRP A 124 -8.28 9.37 -0.70
CA TRP A 124 -8.43 9.53 -2.14
C TRP A 124 -8.80 8.18 -2.75
N ASN A 125 -9.96 8.14 -3.39
CA ASN A 125 -10.45 6.92 -4.03
C ASN A 125 -9.95 6.86 -5.47
N PRO A 126 -9.13 5.85 -5.86
CA PRO A 126 -8.62 5.74 -7.22
C PRO A 126 -9.66 5.31 -8.25
N LEU A 127 -10.80 4.76 -7.82
CA LEU A 127 -11.84 4.26 -8.74
C LEU A 127 -12.64 5.41 -9.38
N ASP A 128 -12.94 6.45 -8.62
CA ASP A 128 -13.78 7.56 -9.06
C ASP A 128 -13.11 8.93 -8.96
N GLY A 129 -11.87 8.97 -8.42
CA GLY A 129 -11.11 10.19 -8.20
C GLY A 129 -11.66 11.08 -7.07
N SER A 130 -12.58 10.59 -6.27
CA SER A 130 -13.13 11.34 -5.14
C SER A 130 -12.09 11.54 -4.04
N ILE A 131 -12.17 12.69 -3.36
CA ILE A 131 -11.32 13.04 -2.22
C ILE A 131 -12.24 13.39 -1.05
N ARG A 132 -12.03 12.76 0.09
CA ARG A 132 -12.77 13.06 1.32
C ARG A 132 -11.82 13.29 2.49
N THR A 133 -12.14 14.23 3.36
CA THR A 133 -11.44 14.38 4.63
C THR A 133 -11.82 13.23 5.57
N LEU A 134 -10.84 12.62 6.22
CA LEU A 134 -11.09 11.68 7.30
C LEU A 134 -11.29 12.47 8.60
N HIS A 135 -12.43 12.31 9.25
CA HIS A 135 -12.75 13.02 10.49
C HIS A 135 -12.47 12.20 11.75
N ASP A 136 -12.40 10.87 11.60
CA ASP A 136 -12.08 9.96 12.70
C ASP A 136 -10.57 9.68 12.71
N TYR A 137 -9.83 10.57 13.36
CA TYR A 137 -8.38 10.48 13.51
C TYR A 137 -7.90 11.04 14.86
N GLU A 138 -6.74 10.57 15.30
CA GLU A 138 -6.08 11.00 16.52
C GLU A 138 -4.58 11.23 16.28
N PHE A 139 -4.05 12.33 16.79
CA PHE A 139 -2.61 12.56 16.82
C PHE A 139 -1.98 11.84 18.01
N THR A 140 -1.07 10.94 17.77
CA THR A 140 -0.32 10.18 18.77
C THR A 140 1.15 10.58 18.78
N ASP A 141 1.92 10.11 19.77
CA ASP A 141 3.37 10.35 19.82
C ASP A 141 4.13 9.64 18.66
N SER A 142 3.55 8.56 18.13
CA SER A 142 4.15 7.77 17.03
C SER A 142 3.66 8.17 15.64
N GLY A 143 2.65 9.05 15.53
CA GLY A 143 2.09 9.48 14.26
C GLY A 143 0.64 9.87 14.32
N THR A 144 -0.10 9.65 13.23
CA THR A 144 -1.54 9.91 13.15
C THR A 144 -2.29 8.60 13.00
N LYS A 145 -3.12 8.26 13.98
CA LYS A 145 -4.05 7.14 13.93
C LYS A 145 -5.32 7.59 13.20
N ILE A 146 -5.83 6.75 12.32
CA ILE A 146 -7.12 6.97 11.64
C ILE A 146 -8.06 5.80 11.90
N SER A 147 -9.36 6.02 11.66
CA SER A 147 -10.35 4.95 11.50
C SER A 147 -11.04 5.11 10.15
N SER A 148 -11.10 4.04 9.37
CA SER A 148 -11.72 4.03 8.05
C SER A 148 -12.17 2.63 7.66
N GLU A 149 -13.16 2.56 6.78
CA GLU A 149 -13.59 1.31 6.18
C GLU A 149 -12.97 1.13 4.80
N LEU A 150 -12.57 -0.08 4.47
CA LEU A 150 -12.17 -0.51 3.15
C LEU A 150 -13.07 -1.66 2.71
N ASP A 151 -13.60 -1.56 1.50
CA ASP A 151 -14.40 -2.61 0.87
C ASP A 151 -13.59 -3.91 0.70
N ALA A 152 -14.30 -5.00 0.39
CA ALA A 152 -13.64 -6.27 0.03
C ALA A 152 -12.70 -6.03 -1.17
N LEU A 153 -11.43 -6.44 -1.03
CA LEU A 153 -10.37 -6.21 -2.03
C LEU A 153 -10.20 -4.73 -2.42
N GLY A 154 -10.77 -3.82 -1.64
CA GLY A 154 -10.73 -2.38 -1.87
C GLY A 154 -9.36 -1.78 -1.57
N SER A 155 -9.08 -0.65 -2.20
CA SER A 155 -7.85 0.11 -2.00
C SER A 155 -8.07 1.61 -2.13
N GLY A 156 -7.13 2.39 -1.59
CA GLY A 156 -7.16 3.85 -1.69
C GLY A 156 -5.88 4.47 -1.20
N PHE A 157 -5.83 5.79 -1.24
CA PHE A 157 -4.69 6.55 -0.72
C PHE A 157 -5.11 7.32 0.52
N VAL A 158 -4.35 7.17 1.60
CA VAL A 158 -4.41 8.06 2.75
C VAL A 158 -3.32 9.11 2.57
N VAL A 159 -3.73 10.36 2.40
CA VAL A 159 -2.84 11.47 2.07
C VAL A 159 -2.84 12.48 3.21
N PHE A 160 -1.66 12.80 3.71
CA PHE A 160 -1.43 13.84 4.71
C PHE A 160 -0.69 14.98 4.05
N ARG A 161 -1.27 16.19 4.02
CA ARG A 161 -0.62 17.34 3.39
C ARG A 161 -0.89 18.66 4.09
N VAL A 162 -0.03 19.63 3.81
CA VAL A 162 -0.06 20.96 4.45
C VAL A 162 -1.27 21.78 3.99
N GLU A 163 -1.65 21.63 2.72
CA GLU A 163 -2.79 22.33 2.15
C GLU A 163 -3.87 21.30 1.74
N PRO A 164 -5.08 21.38 2.31
CA PRO A 164 -6.16 20.50 1.92
C PRO A 164 -6.57 20.73 0.46
N SER A 165 -7.16 19.71 -0.17
CA SER A 165 -7.72 19.83 -1.53
C SER A 165 -8.78 20.91 -1.58
N VAL A 166 -8.66 21.84 -2.50
CA VAL A 166 -9.61 22.98 -2.67
C VAL A 166 -11.00 22.50 -3.13
N ASN A 167 -11.10 21.30 -3.64
CA ASN A 167 -12.35 20.65 -4.06
C ASN A 167 -12.63 19.41 -3.19
N ILE A 168 -12.82 19.61 -1.90
CA ILE A 168 -13.42 18.58 -1.07
C ILE A 168 -14.89 18.52 -1.45
N LEU A 169 -15.23 17.61 -2.33
CA LEU A 169 -16.58 17.09 -2.35
C LEU A 169 -16.75 16.43 -0.98
N SER A 170 -17.38 17.13 -0.05
CA SER A 170 -17.84 16.57 1.20
C SER A 170 -18.93 15.55 0.91
N SER A 171 -18.54 14.43 0.30
CA SER A 171 -19.41 13.28 0.21
C SER A 171 -19.22 12.47 1.50
N GLU A 172 -19.98 12.85 2.51
CA GLU A 172 -20.42 11.93 3.56
C GLU A 172 -21.24 10.81 2.92
N TYR A 173 -20.60 9.96 2.13
CA TYR A 173 -21.27 8.82 1.53
C TYR A 173 -20.48 7.53 1.78
N SER A 174 -20.53 7.06 3.02
CA SER A 174 -20.76 5.65 3.22
C SER A 174 -22.17 5.37 2.76
N VAL A 175 -22.38 5.03 1.52
CA VAL A 175 -23.67 4.52 1.06
C VAL A 175 -23.78 3.10 1.60
N HIS A 176 -24.27 2.96 2.83
CA HIS A 176 -24.75 1.68 3.30
C HIS A 176 -26.06 1.41 2.56
N PRO A 177 -26.12 0.42 1.66
CA PRO A 177 -27.35 0.13 0.96
C PRO A 177 -28.41 -0.30 1.98
N VAL A 178 -29.49 0.47 2.05
CA VAL A 178 -30.64 0.16 2.93
C VAL A 178 -31.34 -1.13 2.41
N ARG A 179 -31.23 -1.39 1.13
CA ARG A 179 -31.82 -2.55 0.45
C ARG A 179 -31.01 -2.91 -0.79
N CYS A 180 -30.67 -4.18 -0.93
CA CYS A 180 -30.09 -4.76 -2.15
C CYS A 180 -31.10 -5.72 -2.75
N GLU A 181 -31.34 -5.60 -4.05
CA GLU A 181 -32.16 -6.55 -4.83
C GLU A 181 -31.34 -7.06 -6.01
N GLU A 182 -31.35 -8.37 -6.21
CA GLU A 182 -30.74 -8.99 -7.38
C GLU A 182 -31.61 -8.67 -8.62
N ILE A 183 -30.98 -8.22 -9.70
CA ILE A 183 -31.63 -8.04 -10.98
C ILE A 183 -31.92 -9.42 -11.57
N ARG A 184 -33.21 -9.77 -11.66
CA ARG A 184 -33.67 -11.07 -12.17
C ARG A 184 -34.28 -11.00 -13.54
N SER A 185 -34.15 -9.85 -14.23
CA SER A 185 -34.56 -9.70 -15.60
C SER A 185 -33.66 -10.47 -16.54
N GLU A 186 -34.21 -10.84 -17.71
CA GLU A 186 -33.41 -11.46 -18.76
C GLU A 186 -32.42 -10.46 -19.37
N TRP A 187 -31.20 -10.90 -19.59
CA TRP A 187 -30.15 -10.12 -20.21
C TRP A 187 -29.99 -10.52 -21.67
N THR A 188 -29.96 -9.55 -22.57
CA THR A 188 -29.51 -9.73 -23.94
C THR A 188 -28.05 -9.34 -24.04
N VAL A 189 -27.23 -10.24 -24.57
CA VAL A 189 -25.80 -10.03 -24.77
C VAL A 189 -25.50 -9.99 -26.25
N SER A 190 -25.00 -8.88 -26.74
CA SER A 190 -24.63 -8.67 -28.13
C SER A 190 -23.12 -8.46 -28.27
N PHE A 191 -22.59 -8.83 -29.42
CA PHE A 191 -21.17 -8.89 -29.69
C PHE A 191 -20.82 -7.98 -30.87
N ASP A 192 -19.77 -7.15 -30.71
CA ASP A 192 -19.21 -6.32 -31.77
C ASP A 192 -17.70 -6.57 -31.83
N GLY A 193 -17.27 -7.33 -32.81
CA GLY A 193 -15.87 -7.75 -32.96
C GLY A 193 -15.39 -7.64 -34.42
N LYS A 194 -14.07 -7.40 -34.56
CA LYS A 194 -13.46 -7.32 -35.91
C LYS A 194 -13.17 -8.69 -36.51
N LEU A 195 -13.01 -9.72 -35.70
CA LEU A 195 -12.63 -11.07 -36.14
C LEU A 195 -13.80 -12.03 -36.19
N SER A 196 -14.79 -11.84 -35.35
CA SER A 196 -16.01 -12.64 -35.29
C SER A 196 -17.14 -11.82 -34.69
N ASN A 197 -18.39 -12.09 -35.15
CA ASN A 197 -19.61 -11.52 -34.59
C ASN A 197 -20.56 -12.67 -34.27
N PRO A 198 -20.48 -13.30 -33.10
CA PRO A 198 -21.45 -14.30 -32.66
C PRO A 198 -22.86 -13.71 -32.65
N SER A 199 -23.86 -14.58 -32.82
CA SER A 199 -25.26 -14.18 -32.65
C SER A 199 -25.52 -13.77 -31.19
N ASP A 200 -26.44 -12.81 -31.03
CA ASP A 200 -26.89 -12.39 -29.70
C ASP A 200 -27.41 -13.59 -28.91
N ILE A 201 -27.11 -13.60 -27.65
CA ILE A 201 -27.61 -14.63 -26.72
C ILE A 201 -28.41 -13.97 -25.59
N THR A 202 -29.30 -14.75 -24.98
CA THR A 202 -30.05 -14.35 -23.81
C THR A 202 -29.63 -15.20 -22.59
N MET A 203 -29.61 -14.58 -21.42
CA MET A 203 -29.31 -15.27 -20.16
C MET A 203 -30.09 -14.69 -18.99
N SER A 204 -30.57 -15.56 -18.12
CA SER A 204 -31.34 -15.17 -16.93
C SER A 204 -30.46 -14.65 -15.79
N LYS A 205 -29.16 -14.89 -15.86
CA LYS A 205 -28.15 -14.41 -14.90
C LYS A 205 -26.83 -14.20 -15.61
N LEU A 206 -26.15 -13.10 -15.30
CA LEU A 206 -24.80 -12.83 -15.80
C LEU A 206 -23.85 -13.95 -15.33
N ARG A 207 -23.00 -14.40 -16.24
CA ARG A 207 -22.00 -15.42 -15.99
C ARG A 207 -20.75 -15.14 -16.82
N ASP A 208 -19.64 -15.71 -16.40
CA ASP A 208 -18.40 -15.65 -17.15
C ASP A 208 -18.56 -16.33 -18.51
N LEU A 209 -18.42 -15.53 -19.58
CA LEU A 209 -18.57 -16.01 -20.96
C LEU A 209 -17.48 -17.00 -21.36
N SER A 210 -16.32 -16.99 -20.70
CA SER A 210 -15.26 -17.97 -20.94
C SER A 210 -15.66 -19.40 -20.57
N THR A 211 -16.76 -19.56 -19.80
CA THR A 211 -17.32 -20.86 -19.40
C THR A 211 -18.36 -21.40 -20.38
N ILE A 212 -18.74 -20.61 -21.38
CA ILE A 212 -19.69 -21.01 -22.41
C ILE A 212 -19.03 -22.03 -23.36
N LYS A 213 -19.84 -22.97 -23.91
CA LYS A 213 -19.30 -24.06 -24.73
C LYS A 213 -19.00 -23.65 -26.17
N GLU A 214 -19.69 -22.65 -26.66
CA GLU A 214 -19.56 -22.10 -28.00
C GLU A 214 -18.23 -21.34 -28.12
N ASP A 215 -17.32 -21.85 -28.94
CA ASP A 215 -15.94 -21.33 -29.06
C ASP A 215 -15.89 -19.90 -29.56
N ASP A 216 -16.83 -19.48 -30.42
CA ASP A 216 -16.93 -18.11 -30.95
C ASP A 216 -17.32 -17.08 -29.88
N ILE A 217 -18.03 -17.50 -28.83
CA ILE A 217 -18.34 -16.69 -27.66
C ILE A 217 -17.20 -16.80 -26.62
N ARG A 218 -16.78 -18.03 -26.33
CA ARG A 218 -15.76 -18.33 -25.32
C ARG A 218 -14.44 -17.60 -25.55
N TYR A 219 -14.04 -17.49 -26.81
CA TYR A 219 -12.79 -16.84 -27.22
C TYR A 219 -13.04 -15.51 -27.93
N PHE A 220 -14.21 -14.91 -27.73
CA PHE A 220 -14.55 -13.64 -28.33
C PHE A 220 -13.58 -12.54 -27.93
N SER A 221 -13.19 -11.71 -28.90
CA SER A 221 -12.36 -10.53 -28.70
C SER A 221 -13.00 -9.33 -29.37
N GLY A 222 -13.53 -8.41 -28.59
CA GLY A 222 -14.24 -7.23 -29.06
C GLY A 222 -15.04 -6.56 -27.96
N THR A 223 -16.03 -5.80 -28.32
CA THR A 223 -16.97 -5.16 -27.39
C THR A 223 -18.17 -6.07 -27.15
N ILE A 224 -18.52 -6.28 -25.89
CA ILE A 224 -19.70 -7.04 -25.49
C ILE A 224 -20.66 -6.07 -24.80
N ASN A 225 -21.90 -6.02 -25.31
CA ASN A 225 -22.95 -5.18 -24.74
C ASN A 225 -23.95 -6.05 -23.99
N TYR A 226 -24.19 -5.72 -22.72
CA TYR A 226 -25.20 -6.36 -21.89
C TYR A 226 -26.39 -5.41 -21.75
N THR A 227 -27.57 -5.84 -22.13
CA THR A 227 -28.80 -5.04 -22.07
C THR A 227 -29.86 -5.77 -21.27
N THR A 228 -30.46 -5.08 -20.31
CA THR A 228 -31.63 -5.60 -19.56
C THR A 228 -32.58 -4.47 -19.23
N GLU A 229 -33.86 -4.83 -19.04
CA GLU A 229 -34.88 -3.89 -18.59
C GLU A 229 -35.10 -4.08 -17.08
N ILE A 230 -35.05 -2.97 -16.36
CA ILE A 230 -35.24 -2.94 -14.91
C ILE A 230 -36.50 -2.11 -14.65
N GLU A 231 -37.49 -2.69 -13.97
CA GLU A 231 -38.62 -1.94 -13.42
C GLU A 231 -38.21 -1.38 -12.04
N PRO A 232 -37.95 -0.06 -11.91
CA PRO A 232 -37.58 0.53 -10.67
C PRO A 232 -38.79 0.54 -9.71
N LYS A 233 -38.70 -0.23 -8.63
CA LYS A 233 -39.70 -0.24 -7.55
C LYS A 233 -39.49 0.88 -6.52
N PHE A 234 -38.61 1.83 -6.81
CA PHE A 234 -38.13 2.82 -5.85
C PHE A 234 -38.63 4.23 -6.24
N ASN A 235 -39.42 4.84 -5.36
CA ASN A 235 -39.81 6.23 -5.47
C ASN A 235 -38.85 7.11 -4.67
N LYS A 236 -38.00 7.91 -5.35
CA LYS A 236 -37.22 9.06 -4.82
C LYS A 236 -35.91 8.76 -4.10
N GLU A 237 -35.35 7.58 -4.15
CA GLU A 237 -34.08 7.29 -3.51
C GLU A 237 -32.96 7.12 -4.53
N ARG A 238 -31.72 7.30 -4.10
CA ARG A 238 -30.56 7.04 -4.91
C ARG A 238 -30.45 5.53 -5.17
N VAL A 239 -30.43 5.14 -6.44
CA VAL A 239 -30.22 3.76 -6.86
C VAL A 239 -28.76 3.63 -7.32
N VAL A 240 -28.07 2.61 -6.84
CA VAL A 240 -26.72 2.25 -7.27
C VAL A 240 -26.80 0.87 -7.91
N LEU A 241 -26.27 0.71 -9.10
CA LEU A 241 -26.10 -0.58 -9.76
C LEU A 241 -24.71 -1.10 -9.40
N ASP A 242 -24.65 -2.32 -8.89
CA ASP A 242 -23.43 -3.04 -8.54
C ASP A 242 -23.30 -4.28 -9.45
N PHE A 243 -22.14 -4.42 -10.14
CA PHE A 243 -21.89 -5.45 -11.16
C PHE A 243 -20.75 -6.39 -10.76
#